data_f03206b93c9cc63c1281802b908bb1d6
#
_entry.id   f03206b93c9cc63c1281802b908bb1d6
#
_cell.length_a   1.000
_cell.length_b   1.000
_cell.length_c   1.000
_cell.angle_alpha   90.00
_cell.angle_beta   90.00
_cell.angle_gamma   90.00
#
_symmetry.space_group_name_H-M   'P 1'
#
loop_
_entity.id
_entity.type
_entity.pdbx_description
1 polymer ?
#
loop_
_entity_poly.entity_id
_entity_poly.type
_entity_poly.pdbx_seq_one_letter_code
_entity_poly.pdbx_strand_id
1 'polypeptide(L)'
;MKRAFLPLAAAIFAAALPAGTALAEDHEVLMLNRGDNGQTMVFEPAYLEVEVGDTVTFVATDRAHNAETIPGMVPDGGETFRGRMNEDVSVTFTADGVYGVKCLPHYGLGMVALIKVGDDVPVNLEEAAAVRQPGRARQRMQALFDQMEQQAEGGDQPLGD
;
A
#
# COMPACT_ATOMS: atom_id res chain seq x y z
N MET A 1 43.05 -57.77 -22.74
CA MET A 1 43.00 -56.67 -21.77
C MET A 1 41.75 -55.85 -22.05
N LYS A 2 40.66 -56.07 -21.27
CA LYS A 2 39.40 -55.33 -21.41
C LYS A 2 39.36 -54.26 -20.34
N ARG A 3 39.38 -52.96 -20.74
CA ARG A 3 39.25 -51.82 -19.82
C ARG A 3 37.76 -51.53 -19.60
N ALA A 4 37.30 -51.70 -18.39
CA ALA A 4 35.97 -51.32 -17.97
C ALA A 4 35.93 -49.81 -17.67
N PHE A 5 35.03 -49.08 -18.36
CA PHE A 5 34.71 -47.69 -18.02
C PHE A 5 33.56 -47.68 -17.01
N LEU A 6 33.80 -47.15 -15.85
CA LEU A 6 32.76 -46.83 -14.86
C LEU A 6 32.17 -45.44 -15.15
N PRO A 7 30.87 -45.31 -15.26
CA PRO A 7 30.26 -43.99 -15.38
C PRO A 7 30.22 -43.30 -14.00
N LEU A 8 30.77 -42.12 -13.91
CA LEU A 8 30.68 -41.22 -12.75
C LEU A 8 29.31 -40.52 -12.76
N ALA A 9 28.41 -40.96 -11.89
CA ALA A 9 27.12 -40.29 -11.70
C ALA A 9 27.31 -39.03 -10.88
N ALA A 10 27.15 -37.87 -11.48
CA ALA A 10 27.14 -36.59 -10.80
C ALA A 10 25.76 -36.36 -10.15
N ALA A 11 25.68 -36.44 -8.84
CA ALA A 11 24.48 -36.12 -8.09
C ALA A 11 24.36 -34.57 -8.00
N ILE A 12 23.35 -34.01 -8.68
CA ILE A 12 22.99 -32.59 -8.59
C ILE A 12 22.19 -32.41 -7.27
N PHE A 13 22.82 -31.82 -6.27
CA PHE A 13 22.15 -31.44 -5.03
C PHE A 13 21.43 -30.11 -5.27
N ALA A 14 20.12 -30.14 -5.50
CA ALA A 14 19.29 -28.96 -5.55
C ALA A 14 19.10 -28.43 -4.14
N ALA A 15 19.78 -27.35 -3.77
CA ALA A 15 19.55 -26.64 -2.53
C ALA A 15 18.22 -25.91 -2.60
N ALA A 16 17.20 -26.41 -1.91
CA ALA A 16 15.95 -25.68 -1.69
C ALA A 16 16.25 -24.49 -0.75
N LEU A 17 16.17 -23.25 -1.27
CA LEU A 17 16.19 -22.07 -0.44
C LEU A 17 14.90 -22.03 0.39
N PRO A 18 14.96 -21.78 1.72
CA PRO A 18 13.74 -21.60 2.50
C PRO A 18 13.02 -20.35 1.97
N ALA A 19 11.76 -20.51 1.57
CA ALA A 19 10.86 -19.39 1.38
C ALA A 19 10.70 -18.70 2.75
N GLY A 20 11.24 -17.50 2.89
CA GLY A 20 11.05 -16.70 4.10
C GLY A 20 9.55 -16.43 4.26
N THR A 21 8.99 -16.77 5.42
CA THR A 21 7.65 -16.31 5.80
C THR A 21 7.76 -14.81 6.07
N ALA A 22 7.17 -13.98 5.21
CA ALA A 22 6.96 -12.59 5.54
C ALA A 22 6.13 -12.54 6.83
N LEU A 23 6.63 -11.86 7.84
CA LEU A 23 5.86 -11.59 9.06
C LEU A 23 5.01 -10.36 8.77
N ALA A 24 3.74 -10.40 9.18
CA ALA A 24 2.86 -9.23 9.13
C ALA A 24 3.48 -8.08 9.92
N GLU A 25 3.49 -6.90 9.33
CA GLU A 25 4.03 -5.68 9.94
C GLU A 25 2.89 -4.73 10.35
N ASP A 26 3.18 -3.91 11.37
CA ASP A 26 2.28 -2.86 11.84
C ASP A 26 2.80 -1.49 11.37
N HIS A 27 1.94 -0.72 10.71
CA HIS A 27 2.22 0.61 10.19
C HIS A 27 1.31 1.65 10.82
N GLU A 28 1.76 2.90 10.87
CA GLU A 28 0.96 4.02 11.36
C GLU A 28 0.79 5.09 10.28
N VAL A 29 -0.41 5.66 10.20
CA VAL A 29 -0.75 6.83 9.39
C VAL A 29 -1.41 7.86 10.30
N LEU A 30 -0.76 9.00 10.48
CA LEU A 30 -1.25 10.06 11.37
C LEU A 30 -2.35 10.89 10.70
N MET A 31 -3.38 11.24 11.43
CA MET A 31 -4.43 12.18 11.03
C MET A 31 -4.13 13.57 11.59
N LEU A 32 -3.73 14.52 10.71
CA LEU A 32 -3.16 15.80 11.11
C LEU A 32 -3.90 16.99 10.52
N ASN A 33 -4.02 18.05 11.34
CA ASN A 33 -4.45 19.38 10.87
C ASN A 33 -3.38 20.00 9.96
N ARG A 34 -2.09 19.70 10.22
CA ARG A 34 -0.94 20.19 9.45
C ARG A 34 0.16 19.14 9.44
N GLY A 35 0.58 18.74 8.27
CA GLY A 35 1.72 17.84 8.05
C GLY A 35 3.06 18.58 8.06
N ASP A 36 4.15 17.82 8.07
CA ASP A 36 5.54 18.32 8.12
C ASP A 36 5.90 19.18 6.90
N ASN A 37 5.29 18.91 5.75
CA ASN A 37 5.44 19.72 4.52
C ASN A 37 4.62 21.03 4.52
N GLY A 38 3.92 21.34 5.62
CA GLY A 38 3.07 22.52 5.78
C GLY A 38 1.68 22.42 5.16
N GLN A 39 1.34 21.32 4.51
CA GLN A 39 -0.01 21.07 4.00
C GLN A 39 -1.00 20.89 5.17
N THR A 40 -2.24 21.35 4.97
CA THR A 40 -3.29 21.23 5.98
C THR A 40 -4.25 20.09 5.65
N MET A 41 -4.85 19.51 6.70
CA MET A 41 -5.81 18.41 6.61
C MET A 41 -5.20 17.26 5.81
N VAL A 42 -4.31 16.50 6.44
CA VAL A 42 -3.51 15.43 5.80
C VAL A 42 -3.55 14.14 6.59
N PHE A 43 -3.39 13.05 5.88
CA PHE A 43 -2.84 11.80 6.39
C PHE A 43 -1.31 11.85 6.20
N GLU A 44 -0.55 11.32 7.15
CA GLU A 44 0.92 11.29 7.06
C GLU A 44 1.49 9.97 7.57
N PRO A 45 2.10 9.15 6.69
CA PRO A 45 2.23 9.38 5.24
C PRO A 45 0.87 9.31 4.51
N ALA A 46 0.73 10.04 3.42
CA ALA A 46 -0.48 9.99 2.58
C ALA A 46 -0.41 8.85 1.55
N TYR A 47 0.78 8.37 1.20
CA TYR A 47 1.04 7.18 0.40
C TYR A 47 1.82 6.17 1.23
N LEU A 48 1.38 4.90 1.20
CA LEU A 48 2.03 3.81 1.91
C LEU A 48 1.93 2.53 1.09
N GLU A 49 3.03 1.79 0.98
CA GLU A 49 3.07 0.42 0.47
C GLU A 49 3.16 -0.55 1.62
N VAL A 50 2.38 -1.62 1.57
CA VAL A 50 2.32 -2.66 2.60
C VAL A 50 2.13 -4.03 1.95
N GLU A 51 2.47 -5.09 2.67
CA GLU A 51 2.25 -6.47 2.25
C GLU A 51 0.85 -6.97 2.62
N VAL A 52 0.42 -8.02 1.94
CA VAL A 52 -0.81 -8.73 2.33
C VAL A 52 -0.63 -9.34 3.72
N GLY A 53 -1.52 -8.98 4.63
CA GLY A 53 -1.48 -9.39 6.03
C GLY A 53 -1.00 -8.31 6.98
N ASP A 54 -0.44 -7.21 6.46
CA ASP A 54 -0.02 -6.08 7.28
C ASP A 54 -1.22 -5.32 7.84
N THR A 55 -0.98 -4.66 8.97
CA THR A 55 -1.97 -3.83 9.64
C THR A 55 -1.56 -2.36 9.58
N VAL A 56 -2.47 -1.51 9.14
CA VAL A 56 -2.29 -0.05 9.18
C VAL A 56 -3.22 0.55 10.22
N THR A 57 -2.66 1.28 11.17
CA THR A 57 -3.40 2.06 12.16
C THR A 57 -3.42 3.52 11.76
N PHE A 58 -4.62 4.04 11.47
CA PHE A 58 -4.86 5.47 11.28
C PHE A 58 -5.04 6.12 12.66
N VAL A 59 -4.04 6.87 13.10
CA VAL A 59 -3.96 7.45 14.44
C VAL A 59 -4.62 8.82 14.48
N ALA A 60 -5.59 9.02 15.38
CA ALA A 60 -6.28 10.28 15.58
C ALA A 60 -5.41 11.28 16.38
N THR A 61 -4.29 11.71 15.80
CA THR A 61 -3.32 12.62 16.42
C THR A 61 -3.94 13.98 16.70
N ASP A 62 -4.61 14.55 15.70
CA ASP A 62 -5.38 15.78 15.87
C ASP A 62 -6.88 15.49 15.90
N ARG A 63 -7.66 16.46 16.41
CA ARG A 63 -9.13 16.33 16.50
C ARG A 63 -9.82 16.65 15.18
N ALA A 64 -11.07 16.19 15.08
CA ALA A 64 -11.99 16.38 13.97
C ALA A 64 -11.65 15.56 12.72
N HIS A 65 -10.94 14.45 12.89
CA HIS A 65 -10.61 13.51 11.81
C HIS A 65 -11.22 12.13 12.04
N ASN A 66 -11.41 11.43 10.93
CA ASN A 66 -11.64 9.99 10.85
C ASN A 66 -10.91 9.43 9.61
N ALA A 67 -10.79 8.12 9.52
CA ALA A 67 -10.37 7.45 8.32
C ALA A 67 -11.45 6.46 7.86
N GLU A 68 -11.80 6.50 6.57
CA GLU A 68 -12.71 5.56 5.95
C GLU A 68 -12.35 5.30 4.49
N THR A 69 -12.66 4.13 3.97
CA THR A 69 -12.44 3.79 2.57
C THR A 69 -13.30 4.65 1.63
N ILE A 70 -12.74 4.95 0.45
CA ILE A 70 -13.47 5.62 -0.63
C ILE A 70 -14.20 4.55 -1.45
N PRO A 71 -15.53 4.65 -1.62
CA PRO A 71 -16.26 3.72 -2.48
C PRO A 71 -15.71 3.67 -3.91
N GLY A 72 -15.49 2.46 -4.43
CA GLY A 72 -14.89 2.23 -5.75
C GLY A 72 -13.35 2.28 -5.77
N MET A 73 -12.71 2.50 -4.62
CA MET A 73 -11.25 2.44 -4.47
C MET A 73 -10.84 1.37 -3.45
N VAL A 74 -11.46 0.21 -3.53
CA VAL A 74 -11.15 -0.99 -2.73
C VAL A 74 -11.17 -2.16 -3.70
N PRO A 75 -10.15 -3.04 -3.73
CA PRO A 75 -10.16 -4.21 -4.60
C PRO A 75 -11.26 -5.20 -4.21
N ASP A 76 -11.62 -6.08 -5.13
CA ASP A 76 -12.57 -7.16 -4.85
C ASP A 76 -12.06 -8.06 -3.72
N GLY A 77 -12.91 -8.31 -2.73
CA GLY A 77 -12.55 -9.06 -1.54
C GLY A 77 -11.73 -8.27 -0.50
N GLY A 78 -11.39 -7.03 -0.79
CA GLY A 78 -10.67 -6.16 0.13
C GLY A 78 -11.55 -5.59 1.25
N GLU A 79 -10.88 -5.13 2.31
CA GLU A 79 -11.54 -4.62 3.52
C GLU A 79 -12.09 -3.21 3.31
N THR A 80 -13.39 -3.05 3.59
CA THR A 80 -13.98 -1.72 3.71
C THR A 80 -14.11 -1.34 5.18
N PHE A 81 -13.71 -0.12 5.54
CA PHE A 81 -13.79 0.33 6.91
C PHE A 81 -14.30 1.77 7.03
N ARG A 82 -14.80 2.09 8.21
CA ARG A 82 -15.22 3.42 8.58
C ARG A 82 -14.93 3.68 10.05
N GLY A 83 -13.81 4.36 10.32
CA GLY A 83 -13.44 4.82 11.66
C GLY A 83 -14.39 5.89 12.20
N ARG A 84 -14.51 5.94 13.53
CA ARG A 84 -15.24 6.98 14.21
C ARG A 84 -14.42 8.26 14.30
N MET A 85 -15.12 9.37 14.52
CA MET A 85 -14.46 10.66 14.68
C MET A 85 -13.59 10.71 15.96
N ASN A 86 -12.34 11.14 15.80
CA ASN A 86 -11.35 11.25 16.88
C ASN A 86 -10.95 9.91 17.54
N GLU A 87 -11.15 8.81 16.84
CA GLU A 87 -10.73 7.49 17.29
C GLU A 87 -9.75 6.88 16.28
N ASP A 88 -8.78 6.13 16.80
CA ASP A 88 -7.89 5.33 15.95
C ASP A 88 -8.70 4.21 15.28
N VAL A 89 -8.27 3.84 14.09
CA VAL A 89 -8.81 2.67 13.38
C VAL A 89 -7.68 1.86 12.80
N SER A 90 -7.60 0.57 13.19
CA SER A 90 -6.63 -0.38 12.66
C SER A 90 -7.32 -1.30 11.66
N VAL A 91 -6.65 -1.54 10.53
CA VAL A 91 -7.15 -2.36 9.41
C VAL A 91 -6.05 -3.29 8.97
N THR A 92 -6.32 -4.59 8.95
CA THR A 92 -5.44 -5.58 8.33
C THR A 92 -5.84 -5.76 6.87
N PHE A 93 -4.92 -5.53 5.95
CA PHE A 93 -5.18 -5.61 4.52
C PHE A 93 -4.95 -7.05 4.03
N THR A 94 -6.00 -7.67 3.48
CA THR A 94 -5.99 -9.11 3.12
C THR A 94 -6.08 -9.38 1.63
N ALA A 95 -6.23 -8.35 0.81
CA ALA A 95 -6.30 -8.47 -0.65
C ALA A 95 -5.36 -7.47 -1.33
N ASP A 96 -4.65 -7.93 -2.37
CA ASP A 96 -3.80 -7.09 -3.21
C ASP A 96 -4.60 -6.00 -3.90
N GLY A 97 -3.98 -4.85 -4.09
CA GLY A 97 -4.58 -3.76 -4.83
C GLY A 97 -4.34 -2.40 -4.18
N VAL A 98 -5.07 -1.38 -4.65
CA VAL A 98 -5.04 -0.06 -4.05
C VAL A 98 -6.30 0.23 -3.27
N TYR A 99 -6.11 0.85 -2.12
CA TYR A 99 -7.19 1.31 -1.25
C TYR A 99 -7.11 2.82 -1.11
N GLY A 100 -8.16 3.50 -1.57
CA GLY A 100 -8.33 4.93 -1.32
C GLY A 100 -8.96 5.17 0.05
N VAL A 101 -8.35 6.06 0.83
CA VAL A 101 -8.82 6.45 2.15
C VAL A 101 -9.11 7.94 2.17
N LYS A 102 -10.15 8.35 2.90
CA LYS A 102 -10.52 9.75 3.10
C LYS A 102 -10.84 10.05 4.55
N CYS A 103 -10.68 11.30 4.94
CA CYS A 103 -11.32 11.86 6.12
C CYS A 103 -12.65 12.49 5.69
N LEU A 104 -13.78 12.00 6.23
CA LEU A 104 -15.11 12.42 5.76
C LEU A 104 -15.32 13.93 5.80
N PRO A 105 -15.10 14.65 6.92
CA PRO A 105 -15.32 16.10 6.97
C PRO A 105 -14.35 16.91 6.10
N HIS A 106 -13.14 16.39 5.84
CA HIS A 106 -12.09 17.14 5.14
C HIS A 106 -11.78 16.58 3.73
N TYR A 107 -12.65 15.71 3.21
CA TYR A 107 -12.44 15.10 1.90
C TYR A 107 -12.29 16.15 0.79
N GLY A 108 -13.20 17.12 0.71
CA GLY A 108 -13.10 18.19 -0.28
C GLY A 108 -11.89 19.12 -0.11
N LEU A 109 -11.30 19.16 1.10
CA LEU A 109 -10.07 19.89 1.40
C LEU A 109 -8.81 19.10 0.99
N GLY A 110 -8.98 17.83 0.58
CA GLY A 110 -7.89 16.99 0.10
C GLY A 110 -7.29 16.06 1.16
N MET A 111 -7.99 15.79 2.26
CA MET A 111 -7.53 14.81 3.25
C MET A 111 -7.83 13.39 2.75
N VAL A 112 -6.87 12.87 1.98
CA VAL A 112 -6.91 11.55 1.35
C VAL A 112 -5.58 10.83 1.52
N ALA A 113 -5.63 9.50 1.50
CA ALA A 113 -4.45 8.62 1.43
C ALA A 113 -4.68 7.52 0.40
N LEU A 114 -3.59 6.97 -0.11
CA LEU A 114 -3.55 5.81 -0.99
C LEU A 114 -2.67 4.75 -0.36
N ILE A 115 -3.24 3.57 -0.10
CA ILE A 115 -2.49 2.41 0.41
C ILE A 115 -2.39 1.41 -0.74
N LYS A 116 -1.16 1.07 -1.14
CA LYS A 116 -0.88 -0.02 -2.08
C LYS A 116 -0.57 -1.27 -1.26
N VAL A 117 -1.25 -2.36 -1.57
CA VAL A 117 -1.08 -3.66 -0.91
C VAL A 117 -0.51 -4.65 -1.92
N GLY A 118 0.58 -5.32 -1.54
CA GLY A 118 1.28 -6.28 -2.38
C GLY A 118 2.27 -5.66 -3.38
N ASP A 119 3.13 -6.50 -3.96
CA ASP A 119 4.25 -6.09 -4.80
C ASP A 119 3.87 -5.81 -6.26
N ASP A 120 2.84 -6.48 -6.76
CA ASP A 120 2.43 -6.42 -8.16
C ASP A 120 1.71 -5.12 -8.53
N VAL A 121 1.49 -4.96 -9.85
CA VAL A 121 0.62 -3.90 -10.36
C VAL A 121 -0.79 -4.12 -9.79
N PRO A 122 -1.37 -3.11 -9.11
CA PRO A 122 -2.65 -3.29 -8.44
C PRO A 122 -3.78 -3.70 -9.37
N VAL A 123 -4.49 -4.77 -9.01
CA VAL A 123 -5.55 -5.39 -9.84
C VAL A 123 -6.73 -4.45 -10.11
N ASN A 124 -6.97 -3.46 -9.25
CA ASN A 124 -8.06 -2.48 -9.35
C ASN A 124 -7.58 -1.06 -9.70
N LEU A 125 -6.36 -0.93 -10.27
CA LEU A 125 -5.76 0.39 -10.52
C LEU A 125 -6.61 1.28 -11.42
N GLU A 126 -7.11 0.75 -12.54
CA GLU A 126 -7.94 1.51 -13.50
C GLU A 126 -9.24 1.99 -12.85
N GLU A 127 -9.94 1.10 -12.14
CA GLU A 127 -11.19 1.42 -11.46
C GLU A 127 -10.97 2.46 -10.37
N ALA A 128 -9.94 2.31 -9.55
CA ALA A 128 -9.62 3.23 -8.48
C ALA A 128 -9.24 4.62 -9.02
N ALA A 129 -8.43 4.69 -10.07
CA ALA A 129 -8.03 5.94 -10.71
C ALA A 129 -9.20 6.66 -11.39
N ALA A 130 -10.22 5.93 -11.87
CA ALA A 130 -11.41 6.48 -12.49
C ALA A 130 -12.39 7.10 -11.47
N VAL A 131 -12.24 6.86 -10.16
CA VAL A 131 -13.12 7.41 -9.13
C VAL A 131 -12.97 8.93 -9.04
N ARG A 132 -14.08 9.64 -9.21
CA ARG A 132 -14.10 11.10 -9.16
C ARG A 132 -13.96 11.60 -7.73
N GLN A 133 -12.94 12.42 -7.50
CA GLN A 133 -12.65 13.04 -6.22
C GLN A 133 -13.20 14.47 -6.14
N PRO A 134 -13.73 14.93 -4.98
CA PRO A 134 -14.20 16.30 -4.80
C PRO A 134 -13.06 17.28 -4.52
N GLY A 135 -13.20 18.51 -4.97
CA GLY A 135 -12.30 19.62 -4.62
C GLY A 135 -10.82 19.32 -4.77
N ARG A 136 -10.04 19.59 -3.73
CA ARG A 136 -8.58 19.35 -3.72
C ARG A 136 -8.21 17.86 -3.66
N ALA A 137 -9.13 16.99 -3.24
CA ALA A 137 -8.88 15.55 -3.18
C ALA A 137 -8.50 14.99 -4.56
N ARG A 138 -9.07 15.55 -5.65
CA ARG A 138 -8.69 15.16 -7.01
C ARG A 138 -7.20 15.34 -7.29
N GLN A 139 -6.68 16.54 -7.01
CA GLN A 139 -5.27 16.83 -7.26
C GLN A 139 -4.34 16.02 -6.36
N ARG A 140 -4.71 15.88 -5.07
CA ARG A 140 -3.89 15.12 -4.13
C ARG A 140 -3.90 13.63 -4.43
N MET A 141 -5.05 13.05 -4.74
CA MET A 141 -5.14 11.63 -5.10
C MET A 141 -4.36 11.33 -6.40
N GLN A 142 -4.46 12.22 -7.41
CA GLN A 142 -3.64 12.09 -8.61
C GLN A 142 -2.14 12.09 -8.29
N ALA A 143 -1.68 13.00 -7.42
CA ALA A 143 -0.27 13.03 -7.02
C ALA A 143 0.16 11.76 -6.26
N LEU A 144 -0.75 11.09 -5.53
CA LEU A 144 -0.45 9.80 -4.88
C LEU A 144 -0.33 8.66 -5.89
N PHE A 145 -1.17 8.63 -6.93
CA PHE A 145 -1.01 7.68 -8.04
C PHE A 145 0.29 7.93 -8.80
N ASP A 146 0.62 9.20 -9.11
CA ASP A 146 1.88 9.56 -9.78
C ASP A 146 3.09 9.14 -8.92
N GLN A 147 3.02 9.27 -7.59
CA GLN A 147 4.06 8.79 -6.66
C GLN A 147 4.20 7.26 -6.70
N MET A 148 3.10 6.54 -6.70
CA MET A 148 3.09 5.08 -6.81
C MET A 148 3.78 4.60 -8.10
N GLU A 149 3.44 5.20 -9.25
CA GLU A 149 4.05 4.87 -10.54
C GLU A 149 5.56 5.14 -10.54
N GLN A 150 6.00 6.28 -10.00
CA GLN A 150 7.42 6.63 -9.91
C GLN A 150 8.21 5.66 -9.03
N GLN A 151 7.63 5.15 -7.94
CA GLN A 151 8.28 4.18 -7.07
C GLN A 151 8.41 2.82 -7.76
N ALA A 152 7.38 2.39 -8.50
CA ALA A 152 7.43 1.16 -9.29
C ALA A 152 8.53 1.22 -10.37
N GLU A 153 8.69 2.35 -11.08
CA GLU A 153 9.74 2.53 -12.08
C GLU A 153 11.15 2.62 -11.46
N GLY A 154 11.28 3.22 -10.27
CA GLY A 154 12.56 3.38 -9.56
C GLY A 154 13.09 2.07 -8.96
N GLY A 155 12.23 1.12 -8.65
CA GLY A 155 12.60 -0.20 -8.11
C GLY A 155 13.21 -1.17 -9.13
N ASP A 156 13.00 -0.93 -10.42
CA ASP A 156 13.50 -1.80 -11.52
C ASP A 156 14.87 -1.35 -12.10
N GLN A 157 15.59 -0.44 -11.44
CA GLN A 157 16.95 -0.09 -11.89
C GLN A 157 17.94 -1.18 -11.45
N PRO A 158 18.55 -1.92 -12.40
CA PRO A 158 19.61 -2.86 -12.06
C PRO A 158 20.78 -2.09 -11.44
N LEU A 159 21.26 -2.58 -10.30
CA LEU A 159 22.50 -2.08 -9.68
C LEU A 159 23.60 -2.19 -10.75
N GLY A 160 24.02 -1.05 -11.30
CA GLY A 160 25.05 -0.97 -12.29
C GLY A 160 26.36 -1.55 -11.75
N ASP A 161 26.97 -2.42 -12.55
CA ASP A 161 28.29 -3.04 -12.35
C ASP A 161 29.40 -2.02 -12.07
#